data_f922008d65e330ebedd271c3ea6c7f56
#
_entry.id   f922008d65e330ebedd271c3ea6c7f56
#
_cell.length_a   1.000
_cell.length_b   1.000
_cell.length_c   1.000
_cell.angle_alpha   90.00
_cell.angle_beta   90.00
_cell.angle_gamma   90.00
#
_symmetry.space_group_name_H-M   'P 1'
#
loop_
_entity.id
_entity.type
_entity.pdbx_description
1 polymer ?
#
loop_
_entity_poly.entity_id
_entity_poly.type
_entity_poly.pdbx_seq_one_letter_code
_entity_poly.pdbx_strand_id
1 'polypeptide(L)'
;MKLTRKMRIKNALGLHARPATVIAKLLQGTSSAVSFTYRRETINAKSIMSILMLAATRNSLITVNVDGTDAHETMERIFQAFENKFGE
;
A
#
# COMPACT_ATOMS: atom_id res chain seq x y z
N MET A 1 4.37 -16.34 6.40
CA MET A 1 4.04 -15.42 7.50
C MET A 1 3.04 -14.37 7.02
N LYS A 2 2.05 -14.13 7.82
CA LYS A 2 0.96 -13.22 7.49
C LYS A 2 0.95 -12.05 8.46
N LEU A 3 1.06 -10.83 7.96
CA LEU A 3 1.08 -9.61 8.78
C LEU A 3 -0.02 -8.67 8.32
N THR A 4 -0.62 -7.97 9.27
CA THR A 4 -1.65 -6.96 9.00
C THR A 4 -1.32 -5.70 9.79
N ARG A 5 -1.41 -4.54 9.13
CA ARG A 5 -1.14 -3.26 9.78
C ARG A 5 -1.99 -2.18 9.12
N LYS A 6 -2.51 -1.28 9.94
CA LYS A 6 -3.26 -0.11 9.43
C LYS A 6 -2.32 1.06 9.26
N MET A 7 -2.44 1.74 8.13
CA MET A 7 -1.59 2.88 7.79
C MET A 7 -2.43 4.03 7.28
N ARG A 8 -2.07 5.24 7.69
CA ARG A 8 -2.82 6.45 7.30
C ARG A 8 -2.18 7.10 6.09
N ILE A 9 -3.02 7.49 5.14
CA ILE A 9 -2.58 8.25 3.96
C ILE A 9 -2.34 9.69 4.38
N LYS A 10 -1.13 10.19 4.19
CA LYS A 10 -0.71 11.52 4.66
C LYS A 10 -0.54 12.55 3.55
N ASN A 11 -0.40 12.11 2.30
CA ASN A 11 -0.21 13.01 1.17
C ASN A 11 -1.52 13.65 0.71
N ALA A 12 -1.42 14.87 0.17
CA ALA A 12 -2.59 15.72 -0.10
C ALA A 12 -3.62 15.11 -1.03
N LEU A 13 -3.17 14.42 -2.09
CA LEU A 13 -4.07 13.89 -3.11
C LEU A 13 -4.41 12.41 -2.96
N GLY A 14 -4.00 11.79 -1.84
CA GLY A 14 -4.30 10.39 -1.58
C GLY A 14 -3.58 9.44 -2.54
N LEU A 15 -4.19 8.29 -2.80
CA LEU A 15 -3.58 7.25 -3.63
C LEU A 15 -3.87 7.47 -5.13
N HIS A 16 -3.44 8.62 -5.66
CA HIS A 16 -3.53 8.92 -7.09
C HIS A 16 -2.39 8.22 -7.86
N ALA A 17 -2.20 8.58 -9.14
CA ALA A 17 -1.29 7.85 -10.04
C ALA A 17 0.15 7.75 -9.53
N ARG A 18 0.71 8.83 -8.99
CA ARG A 18 2.10 8.84 -8.52
C ARG A 18 2.34 7.90 -7.33
N PRO A 19 1.58 8.00 -6.24
CA PRO A 19 1.70 7.02 -5.14
C PRO A 19 1.44 5.59 -5.58
N ALA A 20 0.46 5.36 -6.45
CA ALA A 20 0.17 4.03 -6.96
C ALA A 20 1.38 3.43 -7.67
N THR A 21 2.08 4.24 -8.48
CA THR A 21 3.28 3.81 -9.17
C THR A 21 4.42 3.52 -8.19
N VAL A 22 4.60 4.37 -7.18
CA VAL A 22 5.62 4.17 -6.14
C VAL A 22 5.40 2.84 -5.43
N ILE A 23 4.16 2.56 -5.03
CA ILE A 23 3.81 1.32 -4.34
C ILE A 23 4.08 0.11 -5.23
N ALA A 24 3.61 0.13 -6.48
CA ALA A 24 3.79 -0.98 -7.39
C ALA A 24 5.27 -1.28 -7.65
N LYS A 25 6.09 -0.24 -7.82
CA LYS A 25 7.54 -0.41 -8.01
C LYS A 25 8.20 -0.99 -6.77
N LEU A 26 7.84 -0.48 -5.61
CA LEU A 26 8.38 -0.95 -4.33
C LEU A 26 8.11 -2.44 -4.14
N LEU A 27 6.96 -2.91 -4.60
CA LEU A 27 6.54 -4.29 -4.42
C LEU A 27 7.01 -5.25 -5.51
N GLN A 28 7.65 -4.77 -6.56
CA GLN A 28 8.14 -5.65 -7.64
C GLN A 28 9.14 -6.69 -7.18
N GLY A 29 9.96 -6.36 -6.18
CA GLY A 29 11.01 -7.26 -5.70
C GLY A 29 10.59 -8.15 -4.55
N THR A 30 9.37 -8.02 -4.04
CA THR A 30 8.93 -8.83 -2.91
C THR A 30 8.35 -10.17 -3.37
N SER A 31 8.58 -11.22 -2.58
CA SER A 31 7.96 -12.51 -2.79
C SER A 31 6.60 -12.62 -2.08
N SER A 32 6.26 -11.65 -1.24
CA SER A 32 5.00 -11.64 -0.51
C SER A 32 3.83 -11.22 -1.39
N ALA A 33 2.65 -11.77 -1.09
CA ALA A 33 1.39 -11.25 -1.60
C ALA A 33 1.01 -10.04 -0.74
N VAL A 34 0.60 -8.96 -1.38
CA VAL A 34 0.24 -7.72 -0.67
C VAL A 34 -1.14 -7.26 -1.13
N SER A 35 -2.02 -6.99 -0.16
CA SER A 35 -3.32 -6.44 -0.46
C SER A 35 -3.61 -5.22 0.43
N PHE A 36 -4.42 -4.31 -0.10
CA PHE A 36 -4.94 -3.16 0.65
C PHE A 36 -6.43 -3.31 0.78
N THR A 37 -6.93 -3.05 1.98
CA THR A 37 -8.38 -3.04 2.25
C THR A 37 -8.80 -1.65 2.67
N TYR A 38 -9.84 -1.14 2.03
CA TYR A 38 -10.41 0.18 2.31
C TYR A 38 -11.91 0.14 1.98
N ARG A 39 -12.74 0.53 2.95
CA ARG A 39 -14.20 0.56 2.76
C ARG A 39 -14.76 -0.73 2.19
N ARG A 40 -14.35 -1.87 2.78
CA ARG A 40 -14.79 -3.22 2.38
C ARG A 40 -14.28 -3.68 1.01
N GLU A 41 -13.44 -2.88 0.37
CA GLU A 41 -12.79 -3.26 -0.88
C GLU A 41 -11.39 -3.76 -0.57
N THR A 42 -11.04 -4.94 -1.07
CA THR A 42 -9.69 -5.49 -0.95
C THR A 42 -9.11 -5.66 -2.34
N ILE A 43 -7.92 -5.08 -2.56
CA ILE A 43 -7.28 -5.11 -3.86
C ILE A 43 -5.84 -5.62 -3.76
N ASN A 44 -5.30 -6.04 -4.90
CA ASN A 44 -3.91 -6.43 -5.02
C ASN A 44 -3.05 -5.17 -5.15
N ALA A 45 -2.19 -4.93 -4.15
CA ALA A 45 -1.37 -3.72 -4.11
C ALA A 45 -0.23 -3.69 -5.13
N LYS A 46 0.00 -4.78 -5.85
CA LYS A 46 0.97 -4.82 -6.94
C LYS A 46 0.40 -4.27 -8.25
N SER A 47 -0.90 -4.02 -8.28
CA SER A 47 -1.60 -3.51 -9.47
C SER A 47 -1.88 -2.02 -9.32
N ILE A 48 -1.26 -1.19 -10.17
CA ILE A 48 -1.49 0.26 -10.18
C ILE A 48 -2.98 0.55 -10.37
N MET A 49 -3.60 -0.12 -11.32
CA MET A 49 -5.02 0.10 -11.62
C MET A 49 -5.90 -0.21 -10.41
N SER A 50 -5.62 -1.30 -9.70
CA SER A 50 -6.39 -1.69 -8.52
C SER A 50 -6.24 -0.65 -7.40
N ILE A 51 -5.03 -0.13 -7.19
CA ILE A 51 -4.80 0.92 -6.20
C ILE A 51 -5.61 2.17 -6.54
N LEU A 52 -5.61 2.57 -7.80
CA LEU A 52 -6.38 3.73 -8.26
C LEU A 52 -7.87 3.55 -8.04
N MET A 53 -8.37 2.32 -8.23
CA MET A 53 -9.79 2.02 -8.05
C MET A 53 -10.26 2.14 -6.62
N LEU A 54 -9.35 2.07 -5.64
CA LEU A 54 -9.73 2.31 -4.24
C LEU A 54 -10.19 3.74 -4.01
N ALA A 55 -9.66 4.67 -4.79
CA ALA A 55 -9.96 6.10 -4.68
C ALA A 55 -9.78 6.62 -3.24
N ALA A 56 -8.79 6.08 -2.54
CA ALA A 56 -8.57 6.42 -1.14
C ALA A 56 -7.93 7.81 -1.03
N THR A 57 -8.50 8.63 -0.15
CA THR A 57 -8.15 10.04 -0.01
C THR A 57 -7.25 10.28 1.19
N ARG A 58 -6.74 11.51 1.29
CA ARG A 58 -5.94 11.95 2.44
C ARG A 58 -6.66 11.65 3.74
N ASN A 59 -5.91 11.23 4.73
CA ASN A 59 -6.38 10.87 6.08
C ASN A 59 -7.14 9.54 6.15
N SER A 60 -7.35 8.85 5.03
CA SER A 60 -7.94 7.52 5.04
C SER A 60 -7.01 6.51 5.70
N LEU A 61 -7.60 5.53 6.36
CA LEU A 61 -6.86 4.46 7.01
C LEU A 61 -6.95 3.22 6.13
N ILE A 62 -5.80 2.73 5.68
CA ILE A 62 -5.71 1.56 4.81
C ILE A 62 -5.25 0.36 5.64
N THR A 63 -5.95 -0.76 5.53
CA THR A 63 -5.49 -2.00 6.12
C THR A 63 -4.56 -2.68 5.12
N VAL A 64 -3.30 -2.85 5.51
CA VAL A 64 -2.27 -3.46 4.67
C VAL A 64 -2.04 -4.89 5.13
N ASN A 65 -2.21 -5.85 4.22
CA ASN A 65 -2.00 -7.26 4.49
C ASN A 65 -0.81 -7.75 3.66
N VAL A 66 0.15 -8.40 4.31
CA VAL A 66 1.34 -8.92 3.66
C VAL A 66 1.50 -10.38 4.06
N ASP A 67 1.64 -11.27 3.07
CA ASP A 67 1.75 -12.71 3.32
C ASP A 67 2.89 -13.30 2.50
N GLY A 68 3.95 -13.71 3.16
CA GLY A 68 5.10 -14.30 2.48
C GLY A 68 6.31 -14.44 3.39
N THR A 69 7.41 -14.93 2.82
CA THR A 69 8.64 -15.17 3.57
C THR A 69 9.36 -13.88 3.95
N ASP A 70 9.18 -12.82 3.14
CA ASP A 70 9.78 -11.51 3.39
C ASP A 70 8.76 -10.49 3.91
N ALA A 71 7.74 -10.97 4.62
CA ALA A 71 6.61 -10.14 5.04
C ALA A 71 7.03 -8.98 5.95
N HIS A 72 7.93 -9.19 6.91
CA HIS A 72 8.38 -8.12 7.81
C HIS A 72 9.07 -6.99 7.05
N GLU A 73 10.01 -7.35 6.21
CA GLU A 73 10.75 -6.38 5.40
C GLU A 73 9.82 -5.62 4.47
N THR A 74 8.93 -6.33 3.80
CA THR A 74 7.96 -5.74 2.88
C THR A 74 7.03 -4.77 3.61
N MET A 75 6.49 -5.19 4.77
CA MET A 75 5.60 -4.34 5.56
C MET A 75 6.30 -3.06 5.98
N GLU A 76 7.56 -3.15 6.42
CA GLU A 76 8.32 -1.97 6.84
C GLU A 76 8.56 -1.00 5.68
N ARG A 77 8.86 -1.52 4.50
CA ARG A 77 9.07 -0.69 3.31
C ARG A 77 7.79 0.04 2.91
N ILE A 78 6.65 -0.66 3.00
CA ILE A 78 5.35 -0.04 2.73
C ILE A 78 5.08 1.06 3.75
N PHE A 79 5.31 0.78 5.03
CA PHE A 79 5.09 1.76 6.09
C PHE A 79 5.91 3.02 5.86
N GLN A 80 7.19 2.87 5.51
CA GLN A 80 8.05 4.03 5.22
C GLN A 80 7.53 4.84 4.04
N ALA A 81 7.00 4.18 3.02
CA ALA A 81 6.42 4.87 1.88
C ALA A 81 5.21 5.72 2.29
N PHE A 82 4.33 5.18 3.13
CA PHE A 82 3.19 5.93 3.65
C PHE A 82 3.66 7.13 4.49
N GLU A 83 4.65 6.91 5.38
CA GLU A 83 5.17 7.97 6.25
C GLU A 83 5.86 9.08 5.45
N ASN A 84 6.52 8.74 4.36
CA ASN A 84 7.19 9.69 3.46
C ASN A 84 6.25 10.36 2.47
N LYS A 85 4.95 10.14 2.59
CA LYS A 85 3.94 10.66 1.65
C LYS A 85 4.26 10.23 0.21
N PHE A 86 4.82 9.02 0.05
CA PHE A 86 5.22 8.45 -1.25
C PHE A 86 6.19 9.36 -2.03
N GLY A 87 6.96 10.17 -1.32
CA GLY A 87 7.90 11.10 -1.94
C GLY A 87 7.28 12.41 -2.41
N GLU A 88 6.04 12.67 -2.06
CA GLU A 88 5.36 13.92 -2.48
C GLU A 88 5.56 15.09 -1.53
#